data_1b2b171b5ccf5f1bdb7f9bd105dcd8df
#
_entry.id   1b2b171b5ccf5f1bdb7f9bd105dcd8df
#
_cell.length_a   1.000
_cell.length_b   1.000
_cell.length_c   1.000
_cell.angle_alpha   90.00
_cell.angle_beta   90.00
_cell.angle_gamma   90.00
#
_symmetry.space_group_name_H-M   'P 1'
#
loop_
_entity.id
_entity.type
_entity.pdbx_description
1 polymer ?
#
loop_
_entity_poly.entity_id
_entity_poly.type
_entity_poly.pdbx_seq_one_letter_code
_entity_poly.pdbx_strand_id
1 'polypeptide(L)'
;MPEQNNTPRRQRKQQPVDNTYGHLPPQALDVERAVLGALMIDKDAYAVVCETLRPESFYEPRNQMVYAAIRDLSMEEKPVDVLTVTDQLSKTGKLDEVGGPGYIVELSSRVASSANIEYHANIIAQKSLGRQLISFASNIETKAFDETIDVEDLMQEAEGSLFELSQRNMKKDYTAIDPVIAQAVKTIQNAAKNTDGLTGVSTGYYKLDDLTSGWQASDLVIIAGRPAMGKTSFALSMAKNIAADARVPMAFFSLEMSNVQLVNRLISNVCEIQGSKILNGQLQRDEWDRLDKRINNLIGSPLYIDDTPGLSVFELRTKARRLVREHGVKLIMIDYLQLMNANGMRFSSRQEEVSTISRSLKGLAKELDIPILALSQLNRGVESREGLDGKRPQLSDLRESGAIEQDADMVLFVHRPEYYHIYQDESGHDLRGMAQIIIAKHRKGATGDVLLTFRGEFTRFENPEDKNLGNRAPIGGEILGSRVNTDMNDQPGPDDGYNPFSNLPPTPEGNVPF
;
A
#
# COMPACT_ATOMS: atom_id res chain seq x y z
N MET A 1 -39.92 -10.39 -55.40
CA MET A 1 -39.34 -10.00 -54.06
C MET A 1 -39.74 -11.07 -53.08
N PRO A 2 -38.80 -11.86 -52.55
CA PRO A 2 -39.12 -12.84 -51.50
C PRO A 2 -38.88 -12.21 -50.12
N GLU A 3 -39.82 -12.49 -49.22
CA GLU A 3 -39.87 -12.09 -47.84
C GLU A 3 -38.70 -12.66 -47.03
N GLN A 4 -38.04 -11.79 -46.25
CA GLN A 4 -37.00 -12.18 -45.32
C GLN A 4 -37.66 -12.64 -44.01
N ASN A 5 -37.58 -13.94 -43.74
CA ASN A 5 -37.91 -14.55 -42.45
C ASN A 5 -36.86 -14.22 -41.41
N ASN A 6 -37.20 -13.35 -40.49
CA ASN A 6 -36.38 -12.98 -39.34
C ASN A 6 -36.69 -13.94 -38.17
N THR A 7 -35.91 -15.02 -38.03
CA THR A 7 -35.98 -15.92 -36.87
C THR A 7 -35.10 -15.37 -35.75
N PRO A 8 -35.61 -15.21 -34.53
CA PRO A 8 -34.78 -14.71 -33.40
C PRO A 8 -33.73 -15.75 -32.99
N ARG A 9 -32.48 -15.30 -33.00
CA ARG A 9 -31.32 -16.08 -32.56
C ARG A 9 -31.48 -16.43 -31.07
N ARG A 10 -31.82 -17.68 -30.75
CA ARG A 10 -31.84 -18.23 -29.39
C ARG A 10 -30.43 -18.06 -28.78
N GLN A 11 -30.33 -17.27 -27.70
CA GLN A 11 -29.17 -17.23 -26.84
C GLN A 11 -28.92 -18.64 -26.29
N ARG A 12 -27.75 -19.19 -26.59
CA ARG A 12 -27.27 -20.44 -26.05
C ARG A 12 -27.10 -20.23 -24.54
N LYS A 13 -27.93 -20.86 -23.71
CA LYS A 13 -27.68 -21.03 -22.25
C LYS A 13 -26.31 -21.67 -22.11
N GLN A 14 -25.41 -21.02 -21.38
CA GLN A 14 -24.17 -21.64 -20.96
C GLN A 14 -24.51 -22.88 -20.13
N GLN A 15 -24.19 -24.03 -20.67
CA GLN A 15 -24.26 -25.29 -19.91
C GLN A 15 -23.15 -25.27 -18.83
N PRO A 16 -23.42 -25.85 -17.65
CA PRO A 16 -22.36 -26.00 -16.66
C PRO A 16 -21.25 -26.88 -17.24
N VAL A 17 -20.01 -26.44 -17.02
CA VAL A 17 -18.79 -27.12 -17.47
C VAL A 17 -18.78 -28.54 -16.90
N ASP A 18 -18.94 -29.52 -17.80
CA ASP A 18 -18.87 -30.94 -17.47
C ASP A 18 -17.44 -31.31 -17.06
N ASN A 19 -17.26 -31.84 -15.87
CA ASN A 19 -15.97 -32.15 -15.28
C ASN A 19 -15.27 -33.29 -16.00
N THR A 20 -14.18 -33.00 -16.65
CA THR A 20 -13.32 -33.98 -17.36
C THR A 20 -12.72 -35.08 -16.45
N TYR A 21 -12.87 -34.99 -15.13
CA TYR A 21 -12.27 -35.93 -14.15
C TYR A 21 -13.25 -36.70 -13.26
N GLY A 22 -14.55 -36.64 -13.50
CA GLY A 22 -15.53 -37.44 -12.75
C GLY A 22 -15.67 -37.08 -11.27
N HIS A 23 -15.10 -35.99 -10.79
CA HIS A 23 -15.26 -35.51 -9.43
C HIS A 23 -16.39 -34.50 -9.32
N LEU A 24 -17.25 -34.68 -8.31
CA LEU A 24 -18.30 -33.70 -7.99
C LEU A 24 -17.63 -32.39 -7.51
N PRO A 25 -18.10 -31.23 -7.98
CA PRO A 25 -17.62 -29.93 -7.49
C PRO A 25 -17.76 -29.82 -5.96
N PRO A 26 -16.86 -29.15 -5.26
CA PRO A 26 -16.96 -28.95 -3.83
C PRO A 26 -18.29 -28.31 -3.44
N GLN A 27 -19.12 -29.03 -2.66
CA GLN A 27 -20.46 -28.63 -2.25
C GLN A 27 -20.75 -29.05 -0.81
N ALA A 28 -21.74 -28.40 -0.17
CA ALA A 28 -22.20 -28.69 1.16
C ALA A 28 -23.70 -28.35 1.29
N LEU A 29 -24.56 -29.06 0.53
CA LEU A 29 -25.98 -28.72 0.37
C LEU A 29 -26.76 -28.66 1.69
N ASP A 30 -26.48 -29.57 2.61
CA ASP A 30 -27.18 -29.57 3.90
C ASP A 30 -26.78 -28.37 4.76
N VAL A 31 -25.50 -27.93 4.65
CA VAL A 31 -25.01 -26.74 5.36
C VAL A 31 -25.61 -25.46 4.73
N GLU A 32 -25.75 -25.43 3.39
CA GLU A 32 -26.40 -24.32 2.70
C GLU A 32 -27.85 -24.13 3.16
N ARG A 33 -28.61 -25.23 3.22
CA ARG A 33 -29.99 -25.22 3.69
C ARG A 33 -30.10 -24.82 5.17
N ALA A 34 -29.17 -25.30 6.00
CA ALA A 34 -29.12 -24.94 7.41
C ALA A 34 -28.84 -23.41 7.60
N VAL A 35 -27.92 -22.82 6.83
CA VAL A 35 -27.66 -21.39 6.90
C VAL A 35 -28.88 -20.59 6.46
N LEU A 36 -29.51 -20.93 5.34
CA LEU A 36 -30.70 -20.21 4.84
C LEU A 36 -31.87 -20.31 5.84
N GLY A 37 -32.06 -21.48 6.44
CA GLY A 37 -33.07 -21.65 7.48
C GLY A 37 -32.80 -20.82 8.75
N ALA A 38 -31.55 -20.77 9.20
CA ALA A 38 -31.13 -19.96 10.35
C ALA A 38 -31.34 -18.47 10.12
N LEU A 39 -31.05 -17.97 8.90
CA LEU A 39 -31.26 -16.57 8.50
C LEU A 39 -32.74 -16.14 8.55
N MET A 40 -33.68 -17.06 8.36
CA MET A 40 -35.12 -16.77 8.42
C MET A 40 -35.71 -16.91 9.83
N ILE A 41 -34.96 -17.47 10.78
CA ILE A 41 -35.40 -17.65 12.17
C ILE A 41 -34.81 -16.55 13.08
N ASP A 42 -33.55 -16.19 12.85
CA ASP A 42 -32.81 -15.25 13.66
C ASP A 42 -32.49 -13.98 12.87
N LYS A 43 -33.05 -12.85 13.32
CA LYS A 43 -32.91 -11.54 12.67
C LYS A 43 -31.48 -11.00 12.68
N ASP A 44 -30.67 -11.40 13.66
CA ASP A 44 -29.28 -10.92 13.80
C ASP A 44 -28.29 -11.83 13.02
N ALA A 45 -28.74 -12.98 12.59
CA ALA A 45 -27.91 -13.97 11.88
C ALA A 45 -27.32 -13.46 10.56
N TYR A 46 -28.03 -12.58 9.84
CA TYR A 46 -27.52 -12.01 8.59
C TYR A 46 -26.28 -11.14 8.81
N ALA A 47 -26.24 -10.34 9.87
CA ALA A 47 -25.09 -9.50 10.19
C ALA A 47 -23.80 -10.31 10.41
N VAL A 48 -23.93 -11.54 10.92
CA VAL A 48 -22.79 -12.45 11.15
C VAL A 48 -22.21 -13.01 9.85
N VAL A 49 -23.04 -13.23 8.81
CA VAL A 49 -22.63 -13.95 7.60
C VAL A 49 -22.47 -13.07 6.36
N CYS A 50 -22.98 -11.84 6.38
CA CYS A 50 -23.03 -10.96 5.21
C CYS A 50 -21.63 -10.60 4.67
N GLU A 51 -20.59 -10.59 5.51
CA GLU A 51 -19.21 -10.36 5.09
C GLU A 51 -18.55 -11.61 4.48
N THR A 52 -19.00 -12.80 4.87
CA THR A 52 -18.39 -14.08 4.47
C THR A 52 -19.10 -14.68 3.25
N LEU A 53 -20.42 -14.52 3.14
CA LEU A 53 -21.24 -15.13 2.10
C LEU A 53 -21.77 -14.11 1.09
N ARG A 54 -21.84 -14.59 -0.15
CA ARG A 54 -22.51 -13.90 -1.27
C ARG A 54 -23.47 -14.90 -1.94
N PRO A 55 -24.45 -14.47 -2.76
CA PRO A 55 -25.32 -15.40 -3.48
C PRO A 55 -24.53 -16.47 -4.26
N GLU A 56 -23.43 -16.08 -4.90
CA GLU A 56 -22.57 -16.96 -5.69
C GLU A 56 -21.78 -17.97 -4.82
N SER A 57 -21.75 -17.78 -3.51
CA SER A 57 -21.11 -18.73 -2.57
C SER A 57 -21.87 -20.06 -2.47
N PHE A 58 -23.16 -20.05 -2.74
CA PHE A 58 -23.99 -21.25 -2.71
C PHE A 58 -23.83 -22.07 -3.99
N TYR A 59 -23.84 -23.38 -3.87
CA TYR A 59 -23.72 -24.29 -5.00
C TYR A 59 -25.04 -24.42 -5.76
N GLU A 60 -26.15 -24.59 -5.02
CA GLU A 60 -27.47 -24.80 -5.60
C GLU A 60 -28.10 -23.49 -6.07
N PRO A 61 -28.48 -23.34 -7.38
CA PRO A 61 -29.01 -22.08 -7.91
C PRO A 61 -30.24 -21.57 -7.15
N ARG A 62 -31.12 -22.45 -6.66
CA ARG A 62 -32.27 -22.05 -5.83
C ARG A 62 -31.84 -21.44 -4.50
N ASN A 63 -30.77 -21.96 -3.88
CA ASN A 63 -30.20 -21.41 -2.64
C ASN A 63 -29.57 -20.03 -2.88
N GLN A 64 -28.95 -19.83 -4.04
CA GLN A 64 -28.44 -18.51 -4.46
C GLN A 64 -29.56 -17.47 -4.53
N MET A 65 -30.71 -17.86 -5.13
CA MET A 65 -31.86 -16.97 -5.26
C MET A 65 -32.51 -16.64 -3.91
N VAL A 66 -32.62 -17.63 -3.00
CA VAL A 66 -33.11 -17.40 -1.63
C VAL A 66 -32.19 -16.46 -0.86
N TYR A 67 -30.87 -16.69 -0.90
CA TYR A 67 -29.92 -15.82 -0.23
C TYR A 67 -29.92 -14.40 -0.83
N ALA A 68 -30.06 -14.25 -2.14
CA ALA A 68 -30.21 -12.94 -2.79
C ALA A 68 -31.45 -12.18 -2.28
N ALA A 69 -32.60 -12.87 -2.14
CA ALA A 69 -33.81 -12.27 -1.60
C ALA A 69 -33.62 -11.85 -0.11
N ILE A 70 -32.97 -12.69 0.71
CA ILE A 70 -32.62 -12.36 2.10
C ILE A 70 -31.72 -11.13 2.17
N ARG A 71 -30.67 -11.08 1.33
CA ARG A 71 -29.77 -9.94 1.25
C ARG A 71 -30.52 -8.64 0.92
N ASP A 72 -31.37 -8.68 -0.11
CA ASP A 72 -32.10 -7.52 -0.59
C ASP A 72 -33.08 -6.99 0.49
N LEU A 73 -33.76 -7.89 1.21
CA LEU A 73 -34.60 -7.53 2.36
C LEU A 73 -33.80 -6.89 3.48
N SER A 74 -32.64 -7.47 3.82
CA SER A 74 -31.75 -6.94 4.87
C SER A 74 -31.17 -5.57 4.50
N MET A 75 -30.82 -5.34 3.23
CA MET A 75 -30.36 -4.02 2.75
C MET A 75 -31.44 -2.94 2.81
N GLU A 76 -32.71 -3.35 2.69
CA GLU A 76 -33.87 -2.46 2.82
C GLU A 76 -34.38 -2.34 4.26
N GLU A 77 -33.61 -2.87 5.25
CA GLU A 77 -33.96 -2.89 6.68
C GLU A 77 -35.33 -3.54 6.96
N LYS A 78 -35.77 -4.44 6.10
CA LYS A 78 -37.01 -5.19 6.25
C LYS A 78 -36.77 -6.47 7.06
N PRO A 79 -37.78 -6.94 7.82
CA PRO A 79 -37.66 -8.18 8.56
C PRO A 79 -37.45 -9.36 7.60
N VAL A 80 -36.55 -10.29 7.99
CA VAL A 80 -36.26 -11.50 7.22
C VAL A 80 -36.94 -12.69 7.90
N ASP A 81 -38.01 -13.18 7.29
CA ASP A 81 -38.75 -14.38 7.71
C ASP A 81 -39.31 -15.12 6.50
N VAL A 82 -39.95 -16.26 6.75
CA VAL A 82 -40.50 -17.11 5.69
C VAL A 82 -41.51 -16.37 4.79
N LEU A 83 -42.31 -15.45 5.38
CA LEU A 83 -43.37 -14.74 4.65
C LEU A 83 -42.76 -13.64 3.77
N THR A 84 -41.84 -12.86 4.34
CA THR A 84 -41.20 -11.74 3.63
C THR A 84 -40.27 -12.23 2.50
N VAL A 85 -39.53 -13.34 2.72
CA VAL A 85 -38.71 -13.97 1.68
C VAL A 85 -39.58 -14.54 0.56
N THR A 86 -40.71 -15.17 0.89
CA THR A 86 -41.65 -15.68 -0.12
C THR A 86 -42.27 -14.54 -0.94
N ASP A 87 -42.68 -13.44 -0.30
CA ASP A 87 -43.19 -12.26 -0.97
C ASP A 87 -42.15 -11.60 -1.89
N GLN A 88 -40.91 -11.47 -1.42
CA GLN A 88 -39.81 -10.93 -2.21
C GLN A 88 -39.49 -11.77 -3.45
N LEU A 89 -39.47 -13.10 -3.29
CA LEU A 89 -39.28 -14.05 -4.41
C LEU A 89 -40.46 -14.01 -5.39
N SER A 90 -41.69 -13.81 -4.89
CA SER A 90 -42.87 -13.65 -5.73
C SER A 90 -42.81 -12.34 -6.57
N LYS A 91 -42.46 -11.22 -5.95
CA LYS A 91 -42.29 -9.92 -6.59
C LYS A 91 -41.22 -9.94 -7.68
N THR A 92 -40.14 -10.68 -7.47
CA THR A 92 -39.04 -10.85 -8.45
C THR A 92 -39.34 -11.94 -9.50
N GLY A 93 -40.50 -12.64 -9.42
CA GLY A 93 -40.89 -13.71 -10.35
C GLY A 93 -40.04 -14.99 -10.23
N LYS A 94 -39.29 -15.17 -9.16
CA LYS A 94 -38.37 -16.31 -8.96
C LYS A 94 -38.90 -17.40 -8.04
N LEU A 95 -40.09 -17.23 -7.48
CA LEU A 95 -40.66 -18.15 -6.51
C LEU A 95 -40.82 -19.58 -7.05
N ASP A 96 -41.28 -19.71 -8.29
CA ASP A 96 -41.49 -21.03 -8.93
C ASP A 96 -40.14 -21.72 -9.24
N GLU A 97 -39.11 -20.96 -9.62
CA GLU A 97 -37.77 -21.49 -9.91
C GLU A 97 -37.11 -22.03 -8.62
N VAL A 98 -37.40 -21.45 -7.47
CA VAL A 98 -36.89 -21.90 -6.16
C VAL A 98 -37.59 -23.18 -5.69
N GLY A 99 -38.80 -23.48 -6.16
CA GLY A 99 -39.60 -24.62 -5.78
C GLY A 99 -40.84 -24.26 -4.96
N GLY A 100 -41.29 -23.00 -5.08
CA GLY A 100 -42.48 -22.51 -4.41
C GLY A 100 -42.35 -22.26 -2.90
N PRO A 101 -43.45 -21.83 -2.25
CA PRO A 101 -43.44 -21.54 -0.80
C PRO A 101 -43.05 -22.72 0.08
N GLY A 102 -43.36 -23.96 -0.40
CA GLY A 102 -43.05 -25.20 0.33
C GLY A 102 -41.58 -25.38 0.61
N TYR A 103 -40.69 -24.99 -0.35
CA TYR A 103 -39.24 -25.06 -0.16
C TYR A 103 -38.74 -24.06 0.90
N ILE A 104 -39.29 -22.87 0.95
CA ILE A 104 -38.91 -21.86 1.95
C ILE A 104 -39.32 -22.32 3.36
N VAL A 105 -40.50 -22.90 3.50
CA VAL A 105 -40.96 -23.50 4.77
C VAL A 105 -40.06 -24.69 5.18
N GLU A 106 -39.68 -25.55 4.22
CA GLU A 106 -38.77 -26.65 4.48
C GLU A 106 -37.41 -26.17 5.02
N LEU A 107 -36.83 -25.11 4.43
CA LEU A 107 -35.56 -24.56 4.90
C LEU A 107 -35.63 -24.07 6.35
N SER A 108 -36.69 -23.37 6.74
CA SER A 108 -36.85 -22.85 8.10
C SER A 108 -37.15 -23.98 9.11
N SER A 109 -37.86 -25.05 8.72
CA SER A 109 -38.23 -26.12 9.60
C SER A 109 -37.07 -27.08 9.96
N ARG A 110 -35.99 -27.08 9.18
CA ARG A 110 -34.83 -27.97 9.41
C ARG A 110 -33.85 -27.45 10.44
N VAL A 111 -33.99 -26.21 10.89
CA VAL A 111 -33.01 -25.55 11.77
C VAL A 111 -33.65 -25.23 13.12
N ALA A 112 -33.05 -25.73 14.19
CA ALA A 112 -33.49 -25.46 15.55
C ALA A 112 -32.75 -24.29 16.23
N SER A 113 -31.59 -23.87 15.71
CA SER A 113 -30.75 -22.83 16.32
C SER A 113 -29.78 -22.22 15.32
N SER A 114 -29.52 -20.92 15.45
CA SER A 114 -28.50 -20.13 14.69
C SER A 114 -27.10 -20.17 15.31
N ALA A 115 -26.91 -20.85 16.44
CA ALA A 115 -25.71 -20.80 17.29
C ALA A 115 -24.38 -21.05 16.53
N ASN A 116 -24.40 -21.86 15.46
CA ASN A 116 -23.19 -22.22 14.70
C ASN A 116 -23.18 -21.64 13.28
N ILE A 117 -23.95 -20.58 13.03
CA ILE A 117 -24.14 -20.06 11.68
C ILE A 117 -22.83 -19.55 11.07
N GLU A 118 -21.96 -18.94 11.85
CA GLU A 118 -20.65 -18.45 11.40
C GLU A 118 -19.76 -19.61 10.93
N TYR A 119 -19.72 -20.70 11.68
CA TYR A 119 -18.96 -21.89 11.30
C TYR A 119 -19.51 -22.52 10.01
N HIS A 120 -20.83 -22.59 9.88
CA HIS A 120 -21.49 -23.09 8.67
C HIS A 120 -21.24 -22.18 7.46
N ALA A 121 -21.27 -20.86 7.65
CA ALA A 121 -20.92 -19.89 6.61
C ALA A 121 -19.47 -20.07 6.11
N ASN A 122 -18.54 -20.31 7.03
CA ASN A 122 -17.15 -20.58 6.68
C ASN A 122 -16.98 -21.87 5.84
N ILE A 123 -17.77 -22.92 6.11
CA ILE A 123 -17.76 -24.14 5.30
C ILE A 123 -18.23 -23.83 3.87
N ILE A 124 -19.33 -23.08 3.72
CA ILE A 124 -19.85 -22.69 2.40
C ILE A 124 -18.80 -21.85 1.65
N ALA A 125 -18.19 -20.86 2.30
CA ALA A 125 -17.15 -20.03 1.73
C ALA A 125 -15.94 -20.83 1.25
N GLN A 126 -15.47 -21.81 2.05
CA GLN A 126 -14.37 -22.71 1.65
C GLN A 126 -14.74 -23.57 0.43
N LYS A 127 -15.97 -24.09 0.37
CA LYS A 127 -16.44 -24.87 -0.79
C LYS A 127 -16.57 -23.99 -2.04
N SER A 128 -17.04 -22.75 -1.87
CA SER A 128 -17.11 -21.77 -2.94
C SER A 128 -15.72 -21.41 -3.47
N LEU A 129 -14.76 -21.14 -2.58
CA LEU A 129 -13.36 -20.88 -2.96
C LEU A 129 -12.76 -22.06 -3.73
N GLY A 130 -13.03 -23.30 -3.28
CA GLY A 130 -12.61 -24.50 -4.02
C GLY A 130 -13.18 -24.56 -5.43
N ARG A 131 -14.46 -24.20 -5.64
CA ARG A 131 -15.07 -24.14 -6.98
C ARG A 131 -14.46 -23.05 -7.84
N GLN A 132 -14.19 -21.87 -7.26
CA GLN A 132 -13.54 -20.77 -7.96
C GLN A 132 -12.12 -21.14 -8.41
N LEU A 133 -11.35 -21.83 -7.56
CA LEU A 133 -10.02 -22.33 -7.90
C LEU A 133 -10.08 -23.39 -9.03
N ILE A 134 -11.06 -24.30 -9.00
CA ILE A 134 -11.25 -25.29 -10.08
C ILE A 134 -11.62 -24.58 -11.39
N SER A 135 -12.53 -23.62 -11.35
CA SER A 135 -12.92 -22.85 -12.55
C SER A 135 -11.73 -22.04 -13.10
N PHE A 136 -10.94 -21.43 -12.24
CA PHE A 136 -9.71 -20.73 -12.59
C PHE A 136 -8.72 -21.69 -13.27
N ALA A 137 -8.41 -22.83 -12.64
CA ALA A 137 -7.48 -23.81 -13.19
C ALA A 137 -7.93 -24.32 -14.57
N SER A 138 -9.22 -24.63 -14.73
CA SER A 138 -9.79 -25.10 -16.01
C SER A 138 -9.74 -24.01 -17.10
N ASN A 139 -9.94 -22.75 -16.73
CA ASN A 139 -9.81 -21.63 -17.68
C ASN A 139 -8.35 -21.46 -18.14
N ILE A 140 -7.38 -21.53 -17.22
CA ILE A 140 -5.95 -21.45 -17.55
C ILE A 140 -5.54 -22.67 -18.40
N GLU A 141 -5.97 -23.88 -18.03
CA GLU A 141 -5.74 -25.09 -18.80
C GLU A 141 -6.23 -24.93 -20.26
N THR A 142 -7.48 -24.49 -20.44
CA THR A 142 -8.06 -24.30 -21.75
C THR A 142 -7.28 -23.29 -22.61
N LYS A 143 -6.83 -22.19 -22.00
CA LYS A 143 -6.04 -21.15 -22.66
C LYS A 143 -4.62 -21.59 -22.97
N ALA A 144 -4.05 -22.47 -22.15
CA ALA A 144 -2.70 -23.00 -22.37
C ALA A 144 -2.61 -23.93 -23.59
N PHE A 145 -3.74 -24.50 -24.02
CA PHE A 145 -3.82 -25.25 -25.28
C PHE A 145 -4.04 -24.36 -26.52
N ASP A 146 -4.28 -23.07 -26.34
CA ASP A 146 -4.48 -22.12 -27.45
C ASP A 146 -3.11 -21.54 -27.85
N GLU A 147 -2.55 -22.05 -28.95
CA GLU A 147 -1.24 -21.62 -29.49
C GLU A 147 -1.22 -20.14 -29.94
N THR A 148 -2.36 -19.45 -29.99
CA THR A 148 -2.45 -18.02 -30.35
C THR A 148 -2.17 -17.10 -29.18
N ILE A 149 -2.17 -17.61 -27.95
CA ILE A 149 -1.94 -16.84 -26.71
C ILE A 149 -0.47 -16.94 -26.32
N ASP A 150 0.17 -15.79 -26.10
CA ASP A 150 1.53 -15.75 -25.59
C ASP A 150 1.60 -16.31 -24.16
N VAL A 151 2.62 -17.11 -23.87
CA VAL A 151 2.79 -17.74 -22.55
C VAL A 151 3.00 -16.71 -21.46
N GLU A 152 3.69 -15.60 -21.76
CA GLU A 152 3.90 -14.52 -20.79
C GLU A 152 2.58 -13.81 -20.46
N ASP A 153 1.73 -13.54 -21.46
CA ASP A 153 0.40 -12.96 -21.27
C ASP A 153 -0.50 -13.91 -20.45
N LEU A 154 -0.44 -15.21 -20.70
CA LEU A 154 -1.19 -16.21 -19.94
C LEU A 154 -0.76 -16.27 -18.48
N MET A 155 0.55 -16.22 -18.20
CA MET A 155 1.09 -16.18 -16.85
C MET A 155 0.62 -14.94 -16.10
N GLN A 156 0.64 -13.78 -16.73
CA GLN A 156 0.16 -12.53 -16.15
C GLN A 156 -1.34 -12.56 -15.84
N GLU A 157 -2.16 -13.11 -16.75
CA GLU A 157 -3.59 -13.29 -16.52
C GLU A 157 -3.86 -14.25 -15.36
N ALA A 158 -3.09 -15.33 -15.26
CA ALA A 158 -3.18 -16.30 -14.17
C ALA A 158 -2.87 -15.65 -12.81
N GLU A 159 -1.77 -14.88 -12.73
CA GLU A 159 -1.39 -14.15 -11.53
C GLU A 159 -2.46 -13.13 -11.11
N GLY A 160 -2.97 -12.33 -12.04
CA GLY A 160 -4.03 -11.36 -11.80
C GLY A 160 -5.30 -11.99 -11.25
N SER A 161 -5.76 -13.08 -11.88
CA SER A 161 -6.96 -13.81 -11.47
C SER A 161 -6.80 -14.47 -10.09
N LEU A 162 -5.65 -15.06 -9.81
CA LEU A 162 -5.34 -15.65 -8.50
C LEU A 162 -5.31 -14.60 -7.38
N PHE A 163 -4.78 -13.42 -7.69
CA PHE A 163 -4.76 -12.30 -6.76
C PHE A 163 -6.17 -11.80 -6.43
N GLU A 164 -7.04 -11.62 -7.43
CA GLU A 164 -8.44 -11.25 -7.18
C GLU A 164 -9.15 -12.26 -6.28
N LEU A 165 -8.95 -13.56 -6.53
CA LEU A 165 -9.48 -14.63 -5.69
C LEU A 165 -8.95 -14.53 -4.25
N SER A 166 -7.68 -14.23 -4.07
CA SER A 166 -7.05 -14.05 -2.76
C SER A 166 -7.60 -12.82 -2.04
N GLN A 167 -7.71 -11.68 -2.72
CA GLN A 167 -8.24 -10.44 -2.11
C GLN A 167 -9.69 -10.57 -1.66
N ARG A 168 -10.55 -11.21 -2.47
CA ARG A 168 -11.97 -11.41 -2.14
C ARG A 168 -12.17 -12.27 -0.89
N ASN A 169 -11.21 -13.12 -0.56
CA ASN A 169 -11.28 -14.06 0.57
C ASN A 169 -10.47 -13.61 1.80
N MET A 170 -9.80 -12.46 1.76
CA MET A 170 -9.16 -11.88 2.96
C MET A 170 -10.24 -11.38 3.92
N LYS A 171 -10.46 -12.13 5.01
CA LYS A 171 -11.27 -11.66 6.14
C LYS A 171 -10.62 -10.39 6.71
N LYS A 172 -11.42 -9.37 6.93
CA LYS A 172 -11.05 -8.26 7.82
C LYS A 172 -11.29 -8.75 9.24
N ASP A 173 -10.26 -9.30 9.86
CA ASP A 173 -10.34 -9.63 11.27
C ASP A 173 -10.40 -8.34 12.09
N TYR A 174 -11.46 -8.16 12.86
CA TYR A 174 -11.55 -7.09 13.85
C TYR A 174 -10.67 -7.47 15.04
N THR A 175 -9.78 -6.57 15.42
CA THR A 175 -8.95 -6.74 16.61
C THR A 175 -9.58 -5.97 17.76
N ALA A 176 -9.83 -6.63 18.90
CA ALA A 176 -10.25 -5.94 20.12
C ALA A 176 -9.23 -4.85 20.48
N ILE A 177 -9.70 -3.74 21.05
CA ILE A 177 -8.85 -2.57 21.32
C ILE A 177 -7.77 -2.85 22.39
N ASP A 178 -8.06 -3.72 23.37
CA ASP A 178 -7.17 -3.96 24.50
C ASP A 178 -5.77 -4.48 24.13
N PRO A 179 -5.59 -5.52 23.27
CA PRO A 179 -4.28 -5.95 22.83
C PRO A 179 -3.57 -4.86 22.00
N VAL A 180 -4.32 -4.03 21.26
CA VAL A 180 -3.77 -2.92 20.48
C VAL A 180 -3.24 -1.81 21.41
N ILE A 181 -3.96 -1.48 22.49
CA ILE A 181 -3.49 -0.54 23.53
C ILE A 181 -2.18 -1.05 24.15
N ALA A 182 -2.13 -2.33 24.54
CA ALA A 182 -0.91 -2.89 25.13
C ALA A 182 0.29 -2.79 24.19
N GLN A 183 0.08 -3.04 22.89
CA GLN A 183 1.11 -2.89 21.87
C GLN A 183 1.52 -1.42 21.68
N ALA A 184 0.57 -0.48 21.64
CA ALA A 184 0.82 0.95 21.53
C ALA A 184 1.65 1.49 22.71
N VAL A 185 1.28 1.11 23.95
CA VAL A 185 2.03 1.48 25.16
C VAL A 185 3.47 0.96 25.11
N LYS A 186 3.66 -0.28 24.67
CA LYS A 186 5.00 -0.85 24.49
C LYS A 186 5.82 -0.09 23.45
N THR A 187 5.20 0.33 22.36
CA THR A 187 5.85 1.16 21.32
C THR A 187 6.27 2.52 21.90
N ILE A 188 5.38 3.18 22.66
CA ILE A 188 5.68 4.45 23.34
C ILE A 188 6.85 4.28 24.34
N GLN A 189 6.83 3.22 25.15
CA GLN A 189 7.92 2.92 26.08
C GLN A 189 9.26 2.69 25.39
N ASN A 190 9.26 2.02 24.23
CA ASN A 190 10.46 1.81 23.43
C ASN A 190 10.96 3.12 22.82
N ALA A 191 10.06 3.97 22.32
CA ALA A 191 10.39 5.29 21.80
C ALA A 191 11.01 6.19 22.89
N ALA A 192 10.46 6.16 24.11
CA ALA A 192 10.99 6.92 25.24
C ALA A 192 12.40 6.50 25.68
N LYS A 193 12.82 5.27 25.37
CA LYS A 193 14.19 4.78 25.65
C LYS A 193 15.21 5.23 24.60
N ASN A 194 14.74 5.61 23.39
CA ASN A 194 15.61 6.08 22.33
C ASN A 194 15.94 7.56 22.56
N THR A 195 17.16 7.84 22.99
CA THR A 195 17.65 9.20 23.25
C THR A 195 17.72 10.07 22.00
N ASP A 196 17.71 9.47 20.82
CA ASP A 196 17.86 10.14 19.53
C ASP A 196 16.51 10.57 18.91
N GLY A 197 15.36 10.32 19.59
CA GLY A 197 14.04 10.68 19.11
C GLY A 197 13.56 9.90 17.87
N LEU A 198 14.33 8.91 17.41
CA LEU A 198 14.02 8.10 16.23
C LEU A 198 13.13 6.92 16.61
N THR A 199 11.97 6.84 15.97
CA THR A 199 11.04 5.71 16.10
C THR A 199 11.04 4.80 14.86
N GLY A 200 11.43 5.37 13.72
CA GLY A 200 11.53 4.68 12.43
C GLY A 200 12.98 4.41 12.00
N VAL A 201 13.15 4.02 10.73
CA VAL A 201 14.45 3.87 10.08
C VAL A 201 15.04 5.26 9.80
N SER A 202 16.22 5.57 10.34
CA SER A 202 16.89 6.87 10.10
C SER A 202 17.10 7.13 8.61
N THR A 203 16.91 8.37 8.19
CA THR A 203 17.19 8.82 6.83
C THR A 203 18.69 9.08 6.60
N GLY A 204 19.44 9.29 7.69
CA GLY A 204 20.82 9.75 7.70
C GLY A 204 20.97 11.27 7.50
N TYR A 205 19.85 11.99 7.43
CA TYR A 205 19.80 13.46 7.38
C TYR A 205 19.14 13.98 8.65
N TYR A 206 19.94 14.54 9.58
CA TYR A 206 19.45 14.88 10.93
C TYR A 206 18.23 15.81 10.91
N LYS A 207 18.21 16.84 10.07
CA LYS A 207 17.04 17.76 9.96
C LYS A 207 15.79 17.05 9.40
N LEU A 208 15.97 16.06 8.53
CA LEU A 208 14.86 15.28 8.02
C LEU A 208 14.36 14.29 9.09
N ASP A 209 15.28 13.69 9.84
CA ASP A 209 14.97 12.80 10.95
C ASP A 209 14.25 13.56 12.09
N ASP A 210 14.64 14.80 12.38
CA ASP A 210 13.96 15.66 13.37
C ASP A 210 12.49 15.91 13.02
N LEU A 211 12.17 16.08 11.72
CA LEU A 211 10.80 16.34 11.26
C LEU A 211 9.97 15.06 11.08
N THR A 212 10.60 13.92 10.79
CA THR A 212 9.89 12.67 10.43
C THR A 212 10.00 11.61 11.51
N SER A 213 10.92 11.76 12.48
CA SER A 213 11.34 10.71 13.41
C SER A 213 11.81 9.43 12.70
N GLY A 214 12.39 9.57 11.49
CA GLY A 214 12.75 8.49 10.58
C GLY A 214 11.57 7.92 9.78
N TRP A 215 11.84 6.96 8.89
CA TRP A 215 10.83 6.30 8.08
C TRP A 215 10.02 5.31 8.91
N GLN A 216 8.73 5.60 9.07
CA GLN A 216 7.85 4.81 9.94
C GLN A 216 7.37 3.53 9.25
N ALA A 217 7.26 2.45 10.02
CA ALA A 217 6.69 1.19 9.54
C ALA A 217 5.29 1.39 8.95
N SER A 218 4.95 0.60 7.94
CA SER A 218 3.67 0.64 7.21
C SER A 218 3.40 1.91 6.41
N ASP A 219 4.35 2.88 6.33
CA ASP A 219 4.15 4.11 5.57
C ASP A 219 4.56 3.95 4.11
N LEU A 220 3.78 4.58 3.23
CA LEU A 220 4.12 4.83 1.84
C LEU A 220 4.61 6.28 1.73
N VAL A 221 5.89 6.43 1.37
CA VAL A 221 6.56 7.72 1.18
C VAL A 221 6.82 7.94 -0.31
N ILE A 222 6.35 9.05 -0.83
CA ILE A 222 6.60 9.44 -2.23
C ILE A 222 7.69 10.51 -2.27
N ILE A 223 8.74 10.24 -3.04
CA ILE A 223 9.83 11.20 -3.29
C ILE A 223 9.73 11.64 -4.75
N ALA A 224 9.25 12.86 -4.97
CA ALA A 224 8.98 13.35 -6.31
C ALA A 224 9.91 14.51 -6.72
N GLY A 225 10.07 14.71 -8.02
CA GLY A 225 10.85 15.81 -8.56
C GLY A 225 10.93 15.75 -10.08
N ARG A 226 11.28 16.87 -10.68
CA ARG A 226 11.53 16.95 -12.14
C ARG A 226 12.80 16.18 -12.52
N PRO A 227 12.95 15.77 -13.78
CA PRO A 227 14.23 15.28 -14.31
C PRO A 227 15.39 16.22 -13.95
N ALA A 228 16.57 15.67 -13.74
CA ALA A 228 17.78 16.39 -13.36
C ALA A 228 17.80 17.05 -11.95
N MET A 229 16.72 16.97 -11.16
CA MET A 229 16.72 17.44 -9.76
C MET A 229 17.51 16.53 -8.82
N GLY A 230 17.91 15.34 -9.26
CA GLY A 230 18.72 14.42 -8.46
C GLY A 230 17.92 13.45 -7.58
N LYS A 231 16.68 13.09 -7.96
CA LYS A 231 15.87 12.10 -7.21
C LYS A 231 16.62 10.79 -6.91
N THR A 232 17.12 10.13 -7.96
CA THR A 232 17.91 8.89 -7.83
C THR A 232 19.18 9.12 -7.01
N SER A 233 19.84 10.27 -7.15
CA SER A 233 21.03 10.62 -6.36
C SER A 233 20.69 10.78 -4.87
N PHE A 234 19.54 11.41 -4.56
CA PHE A 234 19.03 11.52 -3.18
C PHE A 234 18.70 10.15 -2.61
N ALA A 235 17.99 9.33 -3.37
CA ALA A 235 17.65 7.96 -2.99
C ALA A 235 18.91 7.09 -2.74
N LEU A 236 19.91 7.17 -3.61
CA LEU A 236 21.17 6.43 -3.44
C LEU A 236 22.02 6.94 -2.27
N SER A 237 22.05 8.27 -2.04
CA SER A 237 22.74 8.83 -0.85
C SER A 237 22.08 8.36 0.43
N MET A 238 20.75 8.30 0.45
CA MET A 238 19.97 7.76 1.57
C MET A 238 20.18 6.25 1.72
N ALA A 239 20.17 5.49 0.63
CA ALA A 239 20.44 4.04 0.65
C ALA A 239 21.84 3.75 1.22
N LYS A 240 22.84 4.56 0.86
CA LYS A 240 24.18 4.49 1.46
C LYS A 240 24.13 4.76 2.95
N ASN A 241 23.47 5.82 3.40
CA ASN A 241 23.36 6.15 4.83
C ASN A 241 22.69 5.01 5.62
N ILE A 242 21.61 4.43 5.08
CA ILE A 242 20.84 3.36 5.72
C ILE A 242 21.61 2.04 5.72
N ALA A 243 22.05 1.57 4.55
CA ALA A 243 22.61 0.24 4.41
C ALA A 243 24.11 0.18 4.73
N ALA A 244 24.91 1.16 4.29
CA ALA A 244 26.34 1.12 4.48
C ALA A 244 26.76 1.70 5.84
N ASP A 245 26.20 2.84 6.25
CA ASP A 245 26.59 3.51 7.49
C ASP A 245 25.85 2.94 8.71
N ALA A 246 24.50 2.88 8.64
CA ALA A 246 23.67 2.39 9.74
C ALA A 246 23.51 0.86 9.77
N ARG A 247 23.97 0.14 8.72
CA ARG A 247 23.88 -1.32 8.60
C ARG A 247 22.45 -1.88 8.70
N VAL A 248 21.45 -1.10 8.30
CA VAL A 248 20.06 -1.54 8.27
C VAL A 248 19.78 -2.23 6.93
N PRO A 249 19.27 -3.48 6.93
CA PRO A 249 18.95 -4.20 5.69
C PRO A 249 17.85 -3.48 4.91
N MET A 250 18.11 -3.20 3.62
CA MET A 250 17.16 -2.57 2.73
C MET A 250 17.23 -3.14 1.32
N ALA A 251 16.11 -3.00 0.58
CA ALA A 251 16.02 -3.38 -0.82
C ALA A 251 15.82 -2.15 -1.71
N PHE A 252 16.49 -2.13 -2.85
CA PHE A 252 16.39 -1.10 -3.87
C PHE A 252 15.97 -1.72 -5.20
N PHE A 253 14.75 -1.43 -5.64
CA PHE A 253 14.22 -1.84 -6.95
C PHE A 253 14.44 -0.72 -7.95
N SER A 254 15.27 -0.97 -8.96
CA SER A 254 15.60 -0.03 -10.02
C SER A 254 14.95 -0.45 -11.33
N LEU A 255 14.00 0.33 -11.79
CA LEU A 255 13.28 0.06 -13.04
C LEU A 255 13.85 0.83 -14.23
N GLU A 256 14.73 1.81 -13.97
CA GLU A 256 15.33 2.67 -14.99
C GLU A 256 16.81 2.35 -15.23
N MET A 257 17.54 1.97 -14.19
CA MET A 257 18.99 1.81 -14.24
C MET A 257 19.42 0.38 -13.91
N SER A 258 20.44 -0.12 -14.60
CA SER A 258 21.03 -1.42 -14.30
C SER A 258 21.80 -1.42 -12.97
N ASN A 259 21.95 -2.60 -12.36
CA ASN A 259 22.71 -2.81 -11.12
C ASN A 259 24.10 -2.19 -11.16
N VAL A 260 24.83 -2.38 -12.28
CA VAL A 260 26.19 -1.85 -12.45
C VAL A 260 26.17 -0.30 -12.47
N GLN A 261 25.19 0.31 -13.12
CA GLN A 261 25.07 1.78 -13.15
C GLN A 261 24.78 2.36 -11.76
N LEU A 262 23.93 1.68 -10.97
CA LEU A 262 23.65 2.09 -9.59
C LEU A 262 24.88 1.95 -8.70
N VAL A 263 25.58 0.82 -8.79
CA VAL A 263 26.82 0.59 -8.03
C VAL A 263 27.90 1.60 -8.39
N ASN A 264 28.07 1.94 -9.67
CA ASN A 264 29.00 3.00 -10.10
C ASN A 264 28.65 4.36 -9.48
N ARG A 265 27.35 4.72 -9.38
CA ARG A 265 26.93 5.93 -8.68
C ARG A 265 27.16 5.86 -7.18
N LEU A 266 26.95 4.69 -6.55
CA LEU A 266 27.28 4.50 -5.14
C LEU A 266 28.79 4.62 -4.88
N ILE A 267 29.62 4.05 -5.76
CA ILE A 267 31.08 4.20 -5.69
C ILE A 267 31.48 5.66 -5.82
N SER A 268 30.91 6.38 -6.80
CA SER A 268 31.15 7.82 -6.96
C SER A 268 30.78 8.60 -5.69
N ASN A 269 29.66 8.27 -5.09
CA ASN A 269 29.15 8.89 -3.86
C ASN A 269 30.04 8.63 -2.66
N VAL A 270 30.43 7.38 -2.43
CA VAL A 270 31.20 6.95 -1.24
C VAL A 270 32.68 7.33 -1.36
N CYS A 271 33.26 7.09 -2.54
CA CYS A 271 34.71 7.30 -2.75
C CYS A 271 35.05 8.76 -3.13
N GLU A 272 34.03 9.61 -3.38
CA GLU A 272 34.21 11.00 -3.86
C GLU A 272 35.07 11.06 -5.13
N ILE A 273 34.71 10.22 -6.11
CA ILE A 273 35.33 10.13 -7.42
C ILE A 273 34.29 10.56 -8.46
N GLN A 274 34.68 11.42 -9.39
CA GLN A 274 33.77 11.87 -10.44
C GLN A 274 33.26 10.70 -11.27
N GLY A 275 31.93 10.62 -11.49
CA GLY A 275 31.31 9.50 -12.22
C GLY A 275 31.86 9.31 -13.64
N SER A 276 32.25 10.39 -14.33
CA SER A 276 32.90 10.34 -15.66
C SER A 276 34.24 9.60 -15.63
N LYS A 277 35.03 9.77 -14.58
CA LYS A 277 36.32 9.09 -14.42
C LYS A 277 36.14 7.60 -14.15
N ILE A 278 35.12 7.22 -13.36
CA ILE A 278 34.78 5.82 -13.11
C ILE A 278 34.37 5.15 -14.43
N LEU A 279 33.53 5.80 -15.25
CA LEU A 279 33.06 5.25 -16.52
C LEU A 279 34.18 5.09 -17.54
N ASN A 280 35.11 6.04 -17.59
CA ASN A 280 36.22 6.04 -18.56
C ASN A 280 37.48 5.30 -18.06
N GLY A 281 37.48 4.83 -16.79
CA GLY A 281 38.65 4.17 -16.18
C GLY A 281 39.84 5.12 -15.95
N GLN A 282 39.64 6.46 -16.01
CA GLN A 282 40.70 7.47 -15.91
C GLN A 282 40.89 7.96 -14.48
N LEU A 283 41.11 7.03 -13.56
CA LEU A 283 41.39 7.36 -12.17
C LEU A 283 42.87 7.70 -11.96
N GLN A 284 43.14 8.73 -11.17
CA GLN A 284 44.48 9.06 -10.70
C GLN A 284 44.89 8.15 -9.55
N ARG A 285 46.18 8.12 -9.20
CA ARG A 285 46.69 7.23 -8.16
C ARG A 285 46.06 7.46 -6.80
N ASP A 286 45.82 8.70 -6.43
CA ASP A 286 45.13 9.08 -5.18
C ASP A 286 43.65 8.68 -5.19
N GLU A 287 43.00 8.66 -6.38
CA GLU A 287 41.63 8.21 -6.53
C GLU A 287 41.52 6.67 -6.42
N TRP A 288 42.51 5.93 -6.92
CA TRP A 288 42.61 4.50 -6.68
C TRP A 288 42.81 4.18 -5.20
N ASP A 289 43.69 4.91 -4.50
CA ASP A 289 43.91 4.75 -3.06
C ASP A 289 42.64 5.07 -2.24
N ARG A 290 41.85 6.07 -2.67
CA ARG A 290 40.54 6.36 -2.06
C ARG A 290 39.51 5.27 -2.32
N LEU A 291 39.48 4.76 -3.54
CA LEU A 291 38.60 3.66 -3.93
C LEU A 291 38.86 2.45 -3.03
N ASP A 292 40.09 1.99 -2.96
CA ASP A 292 40.49 0.80 -2.17
C ASP A 292 40.16 0.96 -0.67
N LYS A 293 40.32 2.15 -0.11
CA LYS A 293 40.03 2.41 1.29
C LYS A 293 38.54 2.48 1.59
N ARG A 294 37.74 3.14 0.73
CA ARG A 294 36.35 3.45 1.01
C ARG A 294 35.36 2.42 0.45
N ILE A 295 35.75 1.61 -0.55
CA ILE A 295 34.87 0.59 -1.13
C ILE A 295 34.47 -0.47 -0.09
N ASN A 296 35.33 -0.71 0.91
CA ASN A 296 35.06 -1.64 2.00
C ASN A 296 33.83 -1.24 2.83
N ASN A 297 33.43 0.03 2.82
CA ASN A 297 32.20 0.46 3.47
C ASN A 297 30.94 -0.05 2.74
N LEU A 298 31.03 -0.27 1.42
CA LEU A 298 29.95 -0.84 0.61
C LEU A 298 29.98 -2.38 0.63
N ILE A 299 31.17 -2.97 0.67
CA ILE A 299 31.33 -4.44 0.72
C ILE A 299 30.70 -4.96 2.01
N GLY A 300 29.80 -5.96 1.88
CA GLY A 300 29.08 -6.52 3.02
C GLY A 300 28.01 -5.62 3.61
N SER A 301 27.66 -4.49 2.96
CA SER A 301 26.47 -3.72 3.35
C SER A 301 25.21 -4.52 2.99
N PRO A 302 24.18 -4.53 3.86
CA PRO A 302 22.94 -5.26 3.62
C PRO A 302 22.01 -4.49 2.66
N LEU A 303 22.52 -4.15 1.48
CA LEU A 303 21.79 -3.50 0.38
C LEU A 303 21.51 -4.52 -0.71
N TYR A 304 20.24 -4.83 -0.95
CA TYR A 304 19.79 -5.76 -1.97
C TYR A 304 19.23 -4.96 -3.15
N ILE A 305 19.82 -5.14 -4.33
CA ILE A 305 19.46 -4.40 -5.55
C ILE A 305 18.81 -5.36 -6.54
N ASP A 306 17.69 -4.95 -7.11
CA ASP A 306 16.98 -5.65 -8.19
C ASP A 306 16.75 -4.67 -9.34
N ASP A 307 17.21 -5.01 -10.55
CA ASP A 307 17.10 -4.19 -11.76
C ASP A 307 16.17 -4.81 -12.82
N THR A 308 15.22 -5.62 -12.38
CA THR A 308 14.23 -6.22 -13.29
C THR A 308 13.40 -5.13 -13.97
N PRO A 309 13.46 -4.98 -15.31
CA PRO A 309 12.70 -3.97 -16.02
C PRO A 309 11.21 -4.33 -16.04
N GLY A 310 10.34 -3.30 -16.00
CA GLY A 310 8.89 -3.50 -16.11
C GLY A 310 8.28 -4.33 -14.99
N LEU A 311 8.87 -4.31 -13.80
CA LEU A 311 8.45 -5.09 -12.64
C LEU A 311 6.97 -4.91 -12.34
N SER A 312 6.24 -6.02 -12.28
CA SER A 312 4.83 -6.00 -11.89
C SER A 312 4.67 -5.85 -10.37
N VAL A 313 3.51 -5.33 -9.93
CA VAL A 313 3.19 -5.22 -8.50
C VAL A 313 3.23 -6.58 -7.80
N PHE A 314 2.83 -7.65 -8.51
CA PHE A 314 2.81 -9.02 -7.98
C PHE A 314 4.21 -9.57 -7.78
N GLU A 315 5.07 -9.38 -8.78
CA GLU A 315 6.46 -9.79 -8.71
C GLU A 315 7.20 -9.04 -7.60
N LEU A 316 7.00 -7.71 -7.51
CA LEU A 316 7.51 -6.91 -6.41
C LEU A 316 7.09 -7.46 -5.05
N ARG A 317 5.80 -7.78 -4.88
CA ARG A 317 5.25 -8.33 -3.63
C ARG A 317 5.90 -9.65 -3.25
N THR A 318 6.09 -10.54 -4.23
CA THR A 318 6.73 -11.84 -4.03
C THR A 318 8.19 -11.69 -3.63
N LYS A 319 8.94 -10.86 -4.36
CA LYS A 319 10.36 -10.55 -4.06
C LYS A 319 10.50 -9.86 -2.70
N ALA A 320 9.64 -8.89 -2.40
CA ALA A 320 9.64 -8.15 -1.14
C ALA A 320 9.40 -9.07 0.07
N ARG A 321 8.37 -9.94 0.01
CA ARG A 321 8.10 -10.94 1.06
C ARG A 321 9.30 -11.85 1.31
N ARG A 322 9.95 -12.32 0.24
CA ARG A 322 11.14 -13.15 0.34
C ARG A 322 12.29 -12.39 1.00
N LEU A 323 12.58 -11.16 0.57
CA LEU A 323 13.65 -10.33 1.11
C LEU A 323 13.44 -9.99 2.59
N VAL A 324 12.20 -9.69 2.99
CA VAL A 324 11.88 -9.44 4.41
C VAL A 324 12.07 -10.71 5.24
N ARG A 325 11.59 -11.86 4.76
CA ARG A 325 11.68 -13.13 5.49
C ARG A 325 13.09 -13.68 5.59
N GLU A 326 13.86 -13.65 4.49
CA GLU A 326 15.17 -14.29 4.40
C GLU A 326 16.30 -13.39 4.86
N HIS A 327 16.18 -12.08 4.62
CA HIS A 327 17.25 -11.11 4.87
C HIS A 327 16.88 -10.04 5.91
N GLY A 328 15.66 -10.08 6.44
CA GLY A 328 15.22 -9.12 7.46
C GLY A 328 15.15 -7.68 6.96
N VAL A 329 14.87 -7.46 5.67
CA VAL A 329 14.76 -6.12 5.07
C VAL A 329 13.78 -5.26 5.85
N LYS A 330 14.19 -4.03 6.19
CA LYS A 330 13.44 -3.06 7.00
C LYS A 330 12.92 -1.87 6.20
N LEU A 331 13.33 -1.72 4.94
CA LEU A 331 12.93 -0.63 4.06
C LEU A 331 13.04 -1.06 2.61
N ILE A 332 12.06 -0.69 1.81
CA ILE A 332 12.05 -0.90 0.36
C ILE A 332 12.05 0.45 -0.34
N MET A 333 12.90 0.59 -1.36
CA MET A 333 12.95 1.76 -2.23
C MET A 333 12.72 1.34 -3.68
N ILE A 334 11.94 2.15 -4.43
CA ILE A 334 11.54 1.86 -5.83
C ILE A 334 11.85 3.09 -6.69
N ASP A 335 12.67 2.92 -7.73
CA ASP A 335 13.02 3.97 -8.70
C ASP A 335 12.64 3.54 -10.12
N TYR A 336 11.53 4.03 -10.70
CA TYR A 336 10.47 4.90 -10.18
C TYR A 336 9.08 4.32 -10.52
N LEU A 337 8.09 4.74 -9.79
CA LEU A 337 6.74 4.18 -9.77
C LEU A 337 6.08 4.09 -11.16
N GLN A 338 6.28 5.11 -12.01
CA GLN A 338 5.66 5.13 -13.35
C GLN A 338 6.24 4.12 -14.34
N LEU A 339 7.32 3.41 -14.02
CA LEU A 339 7.83 2.29 -14.84
C LEU A 339 7.27 0.93 -14.39
N MET A 340 6.55 0.89 -13.27
CA MET A 340 5.86 -0.32 -12.85
C MET A 340 4.66 -0.61 -13.75
N ASN A 341 4.36 -1.89 -13.85
CA ASN A 341 3.19 -2.41 -14.56
C ASN A 341 2.21 -3.04 -13.57
N ALA A 342 0.92 -2.87 -13.81
CA ALA A 342 -0.12 -3.63 -13.13
C ALA A 342 -0.70 -4.68 -14.09
N ASN A 343 0.20 -5.51 -14.65
CA ASN A 343 -0.14 -6.52 -15.63
C ASN A 343 -1.20 -7.50 -15.09
N GLY A 344 -2.03 -8.01 -15.98
CA GLY A 344 -3.15 -8.90 -15.64
C GLY A 344 -4.47 -8.17 -15.35
N MET A 345 -4.47 -6.84 -15.28
CA MET A 345 -5.68 -6.03 -15.13
C MET A 345 -5.89 -5.15 -16.37
N ARG A 346 -7.15 -4.95 -16.79
CA ARG A 346 -7.49 -4.02 -17.87
C ARG A 346 -7.79 -2.66 -17.26
N PHE A 347 -7.05 -1.64 -17.69
CA PHE A 347 -7.26 -0.26 -17.27
C PHE A 347 -7.79 0.59 -18.40
N SER A 348 -8.66 1.54 -18.09
CA SER A 348 -9.18 2.51 -19.04
C SER A 348 -8.19 3.66 -19.30
N SER A 349 -7.28 3.90 -18.36
CA SER A 349 -6.29 4.98 -18.45
C SER A 349 -5.03 4.68 -17.64
N ARG A 350 -3.92 5.31 -18.00
CA ARG A 350 -2.67 5.24 -17.25
C ARG A 350 -2.82 5.76 -15.81
N GLN A 351 -3.71 6.71 -15.59
CA GLN A 351 -4.01 7.24 -14.25
C GLN A 351 -4.62 6.18 -13.34
N GLU A 352 -5.53 5.37 -13.87
CA GLU A 352 -6.16 4.26 -13.14
C GLU A 352 -5.13 3.19 -12.77
N GLU A 353 -4.23 2.86 -13.69
CA GLU A 353 -3.14 1.92 -13.46
C GLU A 353 -2.21 2.41 -12.34
N VAL A 354 -1.75 3.66 -12.42
CA VAL A 354 -0.88 4.27 -11.40
C VAL A 354 -1.59 4.35 -10.03
N SER A 355 -2.89 4.62 -10.02
CA SER A 355 -3.70 4.60 -8.80
C SER A 355 -3.74 3.21 -8.17
N THR A 356 -3.88 2.18 -8.99
CA THR A 356 -3.90 0.79 -8.51
C THR A 356 -2.54 0.36 -7.98
N ILE A 357 -1.45 0.76 -8.65
CA ILE A 357 -0.08 0.53 -8.19
C ILE A 357 0.15 1.20 -6.83
N SER A 358 -0.20 2.49 -6.68
CA SER A 358 -0.04 3.25 -5.44
C SER A 358 -0.76 2.60 -4.26
N ARG A 359 -2.04 2.24 -4.47
CA ARG A 359 -2.84 1.55 -3.45
C ARG A 359 -2.27 0.20 -3.09
N SER A 360 -1.75 -0.54 -4.06
CA SER A 360 -1.12 -1.84 -3.85
C SER A 360 0.19 -1.72 -3.06
N LEU A 361 1.01 -0.69 -3.33
CA LEU A 361 2.22 -0.39 -2.56
C LEU A 361 1.89 -0.01 -1.11
N LYS A 362 0.84 0.79 -0.88
CA LYS A 362 0.37 1.09 0.48
C LYS A 362 -0.12 -0.16 1.20
N GLY A 363 -0.82 -1.05 0.49
CA GLY A 363 -1.23 -2.36 1.00
C GLY A 363 -0.02 -3.22 1.39
N LEU A 364 1.01 -3.26 0.54
CA LEU A 364 2.24 -4.01 0.77
C LEU A 364 3.04 -3.47 1.96
N ALA A 365 3.14 -2.14 2.10
CA ALA A 365 3.79 -1.51 3.26
C ALA A 365 3.13 -1.93 4.59
N LYS A 366 1.79 -1.95 4.62
CA LYS A 366 1.02 -2.42 5.79
C LYS A 366 1.18 -3.92 6.04
N GLU A 367 1.21 -4.73 4.99
CA GLU A 367 1.34 -6.18 5.07
C GLU A 367 2.69 -6.60 5.65
N LEU A 368 3.77 -5.95 5.17
CA LEU A 368 5.14 -6.27 5.58
C LEU A 368 5.57 -5.53 6.86
N ASP A 369 4.77 -4.55 7.31
CA ASP A 369 5.07 -3.64 8.43
C ASP A 369 6.42 -2.94 8.28
N ILE A 370 6.75 -2.48 7.06
CA ILE A 370 7.95 -1.73 6.74
C ILE A 370 7.62 -0.50 5.89
N PRO A 371 8.42 0.58 5.92
CA PRO A 371 8.28 1.70 5.01
C PRO A 371 8.61 1.31 3.57
N ILE A 372 7.81 1.83 2.63
CA ILE A 372 8.09 1.76 1.20
C ILE A 372 8.26 3.18 0.68
N LEU A 373 9.44 3.46 0.10
CA LEU A 373 9.77 4.73 -0.54
C LEU A 373 9.68 4.55 -2.05
N ALA A 374 8.78 5.28 -2.71
CA ALA A 374 8.64 5.22 -4.16
C ALA A 374 8.99 6.57 -4.79
N LEU A 375 9.92 6.54 -5.74
CA LEU A 375 10.26 7.72 -6.51
C LEU A 375 9.17 7.99 -7.55
N SER A 376 8.90 9.27 -7.81
CA SER A 376 7.89 9.70 -8.78
C SER A 376 8.39 10.89 -9.61
N GLN A 377 7.99 10.95 -10.86
CA GLN A 377 8.28 12.09 -11.73
C GLN A 377 7.13 13.09 -11.70
N LEU A 378 7.45 14.37 -11.60
CA LEU A 378 6.47 15.45 -11.66
C LEU A 378 6.09 15.83 -13.09
N ASN A 379 4.87 16.34 -13.26
CA ASN A 379 4.38 16.89 -14.52
C ASN A 379 5.25 18.05 -15.01
N ARG A 380 5.32 18.24 -16.35
CA ARG A 380 6.07 19.32 -16.99
C ARG A 380 5.50 20.72 -16.70
N GLY A 381 4.26 20.84 -16.23
CA GLY A 381 3.60 22.09 -15.89
C GLY A 381 4.35 22.97 -14.87
N VAL A 382 5.21 22.37 -14.02
CA VAL A 382 6.07 23.11 -13.09
C VAL A 382 7.03 24.06 -13.83
N GLU A 383 7.52 23.65 -15.01
CA GLU A 383 8.50 24.41 -15.78
C GLU A 383 7.89 25.62 -16.52
N SER A 384 6.58 25.62 -16.74
CA SER A 384 5.87 26.72 -17.40
C SER A 384 5.45 27.84 -16.45
N ARG A 385 5.51 27.61 -15.13
CA ARG A 385 5.14 28.64 -14.14
C ARG A 385 6.22 29.73 -14.07
N GLU A 386 5.79 30.98 -13.95
CA GLU A 386 6.67 32.15 -13.84
C GLU A 386 6.95 32.51 -12.37
N GLY A 387 8.06 33.19 -12.12
CA GLY A 387 8.48 33.67 -10.80
C GLY A 387 9.30 32.65 -9.99
N LEU A 388 9.90 33.11 -8.90
CA LEU A 388 10.76 32.30 -8.02
C LEU A 388 9.94 31.17 -7.36
N ASP A 389 8.78 31.52 -6.82
CA ASP A 389 7.86 30.56 -6.20
C ASP A 389 7.15 29.66 -7.22
N GLY A 390 7.00 30.10 -8.45
CA GLY A 390 6.37 29.32 -9.52
C GLY A 390 7.13 28.03 -9.84
N LYS A 391 8.45 28.02 -9.69
CA LYS A 391 9.30 26.84 -9.95
C LYS A 391 9.32 25.84 -8.77
N ARG A 392 8.81 26.25 -7.61
CA ARG A 392 8.70 25.37 -6.44
C ARG A 392 7.61 24.31 -6.69
N PRO A 393 7.90 23.02 -6.51
CA PRO A 393 6.92 21.96 -6.72
C PRO A 393 5.81 21.99 -5.66
N GLN A 394 4.61 21.59 -6.08
CA GLN A 394 3.39 21.52 -5.26
C GLN A 394 2.70 20.15 -5.42
N LEU A 395 1.82 19.78 -4.49
CA LEU A 395 1.08 18.50 -4.55
C LEU A 395 0.27 18.37 -5.85
N SER A 396 -0.25 19.49 -6.39
CA SER A 396 -0.95 19.52 -7.68
C SER A 396 -0.08 19.08 -8.87
N ASP A 397 1.24 19.07 -8.73
CA ASP A 397 2.17 18.65 -9.79
C ASP A 397 2.29 17.13 -9.91
N LEU A 398 1.76 16.39 -8.92
CA LEU A 398 1.52 14.95 -8.98
C LEU A 398 0.23 14.60 -9.77
N ARG A 399 -0.38 15.53 -10.49
CA ARG A 399 -1.75 15.54 -11.01
C ARG A 399 -2.12 14.45 -12.01
N GLU A 400 -1.18 13.79 -12.66
CA GLU A 400 -1.45 12.55 -13.40
C GLU A 400 -1.68 11.36 -12.47
N SER A 401 -1.57 11.58 -11.17
CA SER A 401 -1.57 10.58 -10.12
C SER A 401 -2.21 11.13 -8.84
N GLY A 402 -3.37 11.78 -8.92
CA GLY A 402 -4.08 12.29 -7.73
C GLY A 402 -4.32 11.23 -6.65
N ALA A 403 -4.37 9.96 -7.04
CA ALA A 403 -4.44 8.85 -6.12
C ALA A 403 -3.12 8.63 -5.34
N ILE A 404 -1.95 8.87 -5.96
CA ILE A 404 -0.66 8.77 -5.26
C ILE A 404 -0.64 9.72 -4.07
N GLU A 405 -1.10 10.97 -4.29
CA GLU A 405 -1.22 11.94 -3.20
C GLU A 405 -2.12 11.44 -2.07
N GLN A 406 -3.28 10.86 -2.41
CA GLN A 406 -4.25 10.38 -1.41
C GLN A 406 -3.72 9.19 -0.62
N ASP A 407 -3.10 8.23 -1.29
CA ASP A 407 -2.62 6.98 -0.70
C ASP A 407 -1.35 7.18 0.14
N ALA A 408 -0.47 8.12 -0.25
CA ALA A 408 0.78 8.40 0.44
C ALA A 408 0.56 8.96 1.85
N ASP A 409 1.36 8.49 2.80
CA ASP A 409 1.42 9.05 4.16
C ASP A 409 2.31 10.28 4.20
N MET A 410 3.35 10.29 3.36
CA MET A 410 4.27 11.41 3.23
C MET A 410 4.61 11.66 1.76
N VAL A 411 4.72 12.92 1.37
CA VAL A 411 5.16 13.36 0.05
C VAL A 411 6.30 14.34 0.22
N LEU A 412 7.44 14.02 -0.39
CA LEU A 412 8.62 14.87 -0.44
C LEU A 412 8.90 15.30 -1.87
N PHE A 413 9.32 16.55 -2.02
CA PHE A 413 9.85 17.03 -3.30
C PHE A 413 11.35 17.30 -3.20
N VAL A 414 12.08 16.83 -4.20
CA VAL A 414 13.47 17.19 -4.40
C VAL A 414 13.52 18.38 -5.34
N HIS A 415 13.96 19.53 -4.84
CA HIS A 415 14.05 20.78 -5.58
C HIS A 415 15.45 21.34 -5.49
N ARG A 416 16.00 21.80 -6.62
CA ARG A 416 17.29 22.45 -6.72
C ARG A 416 17.10 23.84 -7.35
N PRO A 417 17.08 24.91 -6.52
CA PRO A 417 16.90 26.27 -6.99
C PRO A 417 17.95 26.69 -8.02
N GLU A 418 19.22 26.30 -7.82
CA GLU A 418 20.32 26.58 -8.73
C GLU A 418 20.07 26.11 -10.17
N TYR A 419 19.37 24.98 -10.37
CA TYR A 419 19.00 24.47 -11.69
C TYR A 419 18.14 25.46 -12.48
N TYR A 420 17.35 26.27 -11.77
CA TYR A 420 16.50 27.33 -12.32
C TYR A 420 17.16 28.70 -12.26
N HIS A 421 18.48 28.76 -12.02
CA HIS A 421 19.25 30.01 -11.87
C HIS A 421 18.79 30.89 -10.69
N ILE A 422 18.20 30.26 -9.67
CA ILE A 422 17.82 30.90 -8.42
C ILE A 422 18.97 30.68 -7.44
N TYR A 423 19.74 31.75 -7.19
CA TYR A 423 20.96 31.65 -6.39
C TYR A 423 20.82 32.16 -4.96
N GLN A 424 19.73 32.86 -4.66
CA GLN A 424 19.45 33.39 -3.33
C GLN A 424 17.99 33.15 -2.96
N ASP A 425 17.73 32.94 -1.67
CA ASP A 425 16.39 32.93 -1.13
C ASP A 425 15.89 34.37 -0.87
N GLU A 426 14.64 34.49 -0.37
CA GLU A 426 14.04 35.79 -0.01
C GLU A 426 14.79 36.50 1.11
N SER A 427 15.56 35.78 1.93
CA SER A 427 16.38 36.29 3.02
C SER A 427 17.81 36.62 2.59
N GLY A 428 18.16 36.41 1.31
CA GLY A 428 19.48 36.69 0.75
C GLY A 428 20.54 35.60 0.99
N HIS A 429 20.15 34.40 1.49
CA HIS A 429 21.08 33.28 1.66
C HIS A 429 21.45 32.67 0.30
N ASP A 430 22.73 32.30 0.15
CA ASP A 430 23.24 31.66 -1.07
C ASP A 430 22.71 30.20 -1.16
N LEU A 431 22.01 29.91 -2.25
CA LEU A 431 21.43 28.59 -2.53
C LEU A 431 22.27 27.74 -3.52
N ARG A 432 23.45 28.23 -3.94
CA ARG A 432 24.33 27.48 -4.85
C ARG A 432 24.84 26.20 -4.18
N GLY A 433 24.78 25.11 -4.92
CA GLY A 433 25.12 23.78 -4.37
C GLY A 433 24.16 23.26 -3.31
N MET A 434 23.03 23.95 -3.09
CA MET A 434 22.01 23.52 -2.13
C MET A 434 20.84 22.82 -2.83
N ALA A 435 20.23 21.90 -2.13
CA ALA A 435 18.98 21.25 -2.52
C ALA A 435 17.96 21.35 -1.38
N GLN A 436 16.73 21.64 -1.75
CA GLN A 436 15.60 21.67 -0.83
C GLN A 436 14.84 20.34 -0.88
N ILE A 437 14.68 19.70 0.24
CA ILE A 437 13.77 18.57 0.43
C ILE A 437 12.51 19.12 1.09
N ILE A 438 11.45 19.22 0.31
CA ILE A 438 10.19 19.86 0.71
C ILE A 438 9.24 18.75 1.17
N ILE A 439 8.90 18.71 2.46
CA ILE A 439 7.86 17.83 2.98
C ILE A 439 6.51 18.51 2.73
N ALA A 440 5.87 18.17 1.62
CA ALA A 440 4.61 18.81 1.21
C ALA A 440 3.38 18.16 1.84
N LYS A 441 3.49 16.90 2.24
CA LYS A 441 2.44 16.17 2.96
C LYS A 441 3.08 15.28 4.01
N HIS A 442 2.54 15.31 5.23
CA HIS A 442 2.92 14.41 6.31
C HIS A 442 1.70 14.11 7.18
N ARG A 443 1.17 12.88 7.14
CA ARG A 443 -0.03 12.51 7.91
C ARG A 443 0.18 12.47 9.42
N LYS A 444 1.40 12.21 9.86
CA LYS A 444 1.74 11.99 11.28
C LYS A 444 2.55 13.15 11.89
N GLY A 445 2.88 14.17 11.11
CA GLY A 445 3.75 15.25 11.58
C GLY A 445 3.62 16.54 10.79
N ALA A 446 4.55 17.46 11.02
CA ALA A 446 4.58 18.76 10.36
C ALA A 446 5.12 18.68 8.93
N THR A 447 4.69 19.61 8.09
CA THR A 447 5.29 19.91 6.79
C THR A 447 6.42 20.93 6.97
N GLY A 448 7.38 20.96 6.06
CA GLY A 448 8.50 21.90 6.15
C GLY A 448 9.57 21.64 5.10
N ASP A 449 10.59 22.45 5.12
CA ASP A 449 11.72 22.40 4.17
C ASP A 449 13.00 22.01 4.88
N VAL A 450 13.72 21.07 4.30
CA VAL A 450 15.06 20.68 4.73
C VAL A 450 16.06 21.07 3.67
N LEU A 451 17.03 21.88 4.02
CA LEU A 451 18.17 22.22 3.15
C LEU A 451 19.26 21.16 3.32
N LEU A 452 19.72 20.62 2.19
CA LEU A 452 20.87 19.72 2.10
C LEU A 452 21.89 20.29 1.13
N THR A 453 23.16 19.93 1.29
CA THR A 453 24.20 20.22 0.33
C THR A 453 24.15 19.18 -0.80
N PHE A 454 24.17 19.61 -2.05
CA PHE A 454 24.26 18.74 -3.21
C PHE A 454 25.60 18.91 -3.93
N ARG A 455 26.41 17.86 -3.91
CA ARG A 455 27.66 17.76 -4.67
C ARG A 455 27.42 17.03 -5.98
N GLY A 456 27.18 17.80 -7.05
CA GLY A 456 26.84 17.26 -8.36
C GLY A 456 27.93 16.35 -8.95
N GLU A 457 29.22 16.66 -8.68
CA GLU A 457 30.37 15.89 -9.15
C GLU A 457 30.35 14.42 -8.70
N PHE A 458 29.83 14.18 -7.47
CA PHE A 458 29.77 12.87 -6.83
C PHE A 458 28.34 12.36 -6.73
N THR A 459 27.37 13.05 -7.34
CA THR A 459 25.94 12.73 -7.24
C THR A 459 25.47 12.50 -5.80
N ARG A 460 25.97 13.32 -4.86
CA ARG A 460 25.85 13.12 -3.42
C ARG A 460 25.07 14.22 -2.75
N PHE A 461 24.14 13.80 -1.86
CA PHE A 461 23.48 14.70 -0.91
C PHE A 461 24.11 14.51 0.46
N GLU A 462 24.35 15.62 1.16
CA GLU A 462 25.00 15.67 2.48
C GLU A 462 24.23 16.60 3.41
N ASN A 463 24.37 16.35 4.71
CA ASN A 463 23.96 17.35 5.69
C ASN A 463 24.80 18.61 5.50
N PRO A 464 24.22 19.82 5.62
CA PRO A 464 25.00 21.05 5.60
C PRO A 464 26.06 21.04 6.69
N GLU A 465 27.27 21.54 6.41
CA GLU A 465 28.30 21.72 7.42
C GLU A 465 27.84 22.80 8.42
N ASP A 466 27.32 22.41 9.57
CA ASP A 466 27.06 23.34 10.66
C ASP A 466 28.40 23.72 11.30
N LYS A 467 28.85 24.94 11.05
CA LYS A 467 30.01 25.54 11.72
C LYS A 467 29.84 25.67 13.26
N ASN A 468 28.69 25.23 13.81
CA ASN A 468 28.28 25.34 15.22
C ASN A 468 27.85 24.01 15.85
N LEU A 469 28.51 22.89 15.55
CA LEU A 469 28.23 21.59 16.17
C LEU A 469 28.64 21.47 17.63
N GLY A 470 28.89 22.60 18.35
CA GLY A 470 29.31 22.63 19.75
C GLY A 470 28.19 22.71 20.80
N ASN A 471 26.95 23.03 20.45
CA ASN A 471 25.84 23.14 21.41
C ASN A 471 24.52 22.68 20.78
N ARG A 472 24.17 21.41 20.95
CA ARG A 472 22.82 20.93 20.76
C ARG A 472 21.92 21.41 21.90
N ALA A 473 21.39 22.64 21.77
CA ALA A 473 20.15 23.00 22.45
C ALA A 473 18.98 22.67 21.50
N PRO A 474 17.84 22.18 21.97
CA PRO A 474 16.67 21.96 21.10
C PRO A 474 16.25 23.30 20.54
N ILE A 475 16.40 23.46 19.23
CA ILE A 475 15.93 24.64 18.49
C ILE A 475 14.43 24.46 18.35
N GLY A 476 13.64 25.22 19.13
CA GLY A 476 12.23 25.38 18.91
C GLY A 476 12.02 25.99 17.52
N GLY A 477 11.70 25.15 16.55
CA GLY A 477 11.24 25.63 15.25
C GLY A 477 9.90 26.32 15.40
N GLU A 478 9.72 27.47 14.81
CA GLU A 478 8.39 28.09 14.65
C GLU A 478 7.51 27.09 13.91
N ILE A 479 6.57 26.54 14.63
CA ILE A 479 5.52 25.67 14.09
C ILE A 479 4.56 26.59 13.34
N LEU A 480 4.69 26.69 12.03
CA LEU A 480 3.65 27.26 11.18
C LEU A 480 2.48 26.28 11.18
N GLY A 481 1.54 26.50 12.08
CA GLY A 481 0.30 25.75 12.17
C GLY A 481 -0.47 25.81 10.86
N SER A 482 -0.95 24.66 10.42
CA SER A 482 -1.83 24.53 9.24
C SER A 482 -3.06 25.41 9.40
N ARG A 483 -3.29 26.35 8.46
CA ARG A 483 -4.41 27.31 8.42
C ARG A 483 -5.77 26.69 8.04
N VAL A 484 -6.00 25.40 8.28
CA VAL A 484 -7.25 24.73 7.85
C VAL A 484 -8.30 24.64 8.95
N ASN A 485 -7.97 24.93 10.23
CA ASN A 485 -8.94 24.90 11.33
C ASN A 485 -8.73 26.10 12.28
N THR A 486 -8.99 27.32 11.83
CA THR A 486 -9.26 28.43 12.72
C THR A 486 -10.64 29.00 12.39
N ASP A 487 -11.66 28.44 13.01
CA ASP A 487 -12.91 29.17 13.25
C ASP A 487 -12.69 30.17 14.36
N MET A 488 -13.18 31.37 14.09
CA MET A 488 -13.09 32.54 14.94
C MET A 488 -13.74 32.31 16.30
N ASN A 489 -13.12 32.83 17.30
CA ASN A 489 -13.49 33.25 18.64
C ASN A 489 -12.74 32.48 19.70
N ASP A 490 -11.72 33.17 20.26
CA ASP A 490 -11.60 33.25 21.71
C ASP A 490 -10.53 34.30 22.09
N GLN A 491 -11.00 35.28 22.85
CA GLN A 491 -10.13 36.20 23.59
C GLN A 491 -9.55 35.48 24.82
N PRO A 492 -8.34 35.78 25.26
CA PRO A 492 -7.73 35.14 26.43
C PRO A 492 -8.33 35.66 27.72
N GLY A 493 -8.92 34.74 28.51
CA GLY A 493 -9.28 34.95 29.91
C GLY A 493 -8.17 34.43 30.85
N PRO A 494 -8.11 34.85 32.12
CA PRO A 494 -6.95 34.65 32.98
C PRO A 494 -6.86 33.24 33.53
N ASP A 495 -5.59 32.86 33.71
CA ASP A 495 -4.95 31.70 34.31
C ASP A 495 -5.70 31.12 35.53
N ASP A 496 -6.33 29.93 35.38
CA ASP A 496 -6.71 29.08 36.50
C ASP A 496 -6.12 27.68 36.27
N GLY A 497 -5.10 27.36 37.09
CA GLY A 497 -4.37 26.11 37.08
C GLY A 497 -5.24 24.87 37.27
N TYR A 498 -5.66 24.23 36.18
CA TYR A 498 -6.31 22.94 36.20
C TYR A 498 -5.33 21.83 35.92
N ASN A 499 -5.05 21.03 36.96
CA ASN A 499 -4.21 19.81 36.85
C ASN A 499 -5.16 18.59 36.71
N PRO A 500 -5.26 17.94 35.55
CA PRO A 500 -6.23 16.87 35.32
C PRO A 500 -5.91 15.53 36.00
N PHE A 501 -4.80 15.43 36.74
CA PHE A 501 -4.35 14.17 37.34
C PHE A 501 -4.51 14.06 38.87
N SER A 502 -5.21 14.98 39.52
CA SER A 502 -5.35 14.98 40.98
C SER A 502 -6.44 14.04 41.56
N ASN A 503 -7.17 13.30 40.74
CA ASN A 503 -8.26 12.41 41.17
C ASN A 503 -8.11 10.96 40.66
N LEU A 504 -6.94 10.35 40.81
CA LEU A 504 -6.80 8.90 40.67
C LEU A 504 -6.81 8.25 42.06
N PRO A 505 -7.70 7.27 42.32
CA PRO A 505 -7.68 6.53 43.58
C PRO A 505 -6.40 5.68 43.69
N PRO A 506 -5.88 5.45 44.92
CA PRO A 506 -4.68 4.66 45.14
C PRO A 506 -4.91 3.21 44.74
N THR A 507 -3.95 2.63 44.00
CA THR A 507 -3.89 1.21 43.67
C THR A 507 -3.83 0.36 44.93
N PRO A 508 -4.66 -0.69 45.06
CA PRO A 508 -4.51 -1.64 46.16
C PRO A 508 -3.27 -2.54 45.93
N GLU A 509 -2.38 -2.53 46.90
CA GLU A 509 -1.35 -3.57 47.04
C GLU A 509 -2.03 -4.92 47.30
N GLY A 510 -1.87 -5.84 46.38
CA GLY A 510 -2.40 -7.19 46.46
C GLY A 510 -1.37 -8.22 46.02
N ASN A 511 -0.83 -8.94 47.01
CA ASN A 511 0.04 -10.11 46.93
C ASN A 511 -0.30 -11.04 45.77
N VAL A 512 0.70 -11.41 44.98
CA VAL A 512 0.68 -12.55 44.08
C VAL A 512 1.41 -13.71 44.76
N PRO A 513 0.78 -14.86 44.99
CA PRO A 513 1.50 -16.11 45.21
C PRO A 513 1.61 -16.88 43.90
N PHE A 514 2.84 -17.28 43.58
CA PHE A 514 3.36 -18.34 42.70
C PHE A 514 2.83 -18.44 41.25
#